data_179b255ef6296c706e137a8b351a1e4b
#
_entry.id   179b255ef6296c706e137a8b351a1e4b
#
_cell.length_a   1.000
_cell.length_b   1.000
_cell.length_c   1.000
_cell.angle_alpha   90.00
_cell.angle_beta   90.00
_cell.angle_gamma   90.00
#
_symmetry.space_group_name_H-M   'P 1'
#
loop_
_entity.id
_entity.type
_entity.pdbx_description
1 polymer ?
#
loop_
_entity_poly.entity_id
_entity_poly.type
_entity_poly.pdbx_seq_one_letter_code
_entity_poly.pdbx_strand_id
1 'polypeptide(L)'
;LEAWDSSPEMVAAAQARGLEAHAGAIEDWTPRPDTDVVISNAALQWVPSHRELVVRWAGQLPAGAWIAFQVPGNFDAPSHHAVRALARREPFVEPLRDMPWRDVGQVDTPVEYAGLLTDAGCAVDAWETTYVHQLTGDTPVLDWITGTALTQVKGRLSAELWEQYRQAIIPMLAEAYPRRPDGTTFFPFRRVFVVAQVRWSLPMT
;
A
#
# COMPACT_ATOMS: atom_id res chain seq x y z
N LEU A 1 3.30 -2.20 23.92
CA LEU A 1 3.00 -1.85 22.53
C LEU A 1 4.06 -0.88 22.02
N GLU A 2 4.72 -1.24 20.94
CA GLU A 2 5.72 -0.40 20.28
C GLU A 2 5.29 -0.16 18.83
N ALA A 3 5.62 0.97 18.25
CA ALA A 3 5.28 1.33 16.88
C ALA A 3 6.52 1.79 16.10
N TRP A 4 6.55 1.49 14.81
CA TRP A 4 7.63 1.87 13.89
C TRP A 4 7.06 2.52 12.64
N ASP A 5 7.66 3.64 12.21
CA ASP A 5 7.34 4.33 10.96
C ASP A 5 8.59 5.01 10.40
N SER A 6 8.73 5.06 9.09
CA SER A 6 9.83 5.76 8.43
C SER A 6 9.63 7.29 8.39
N SER A 7 8.41 7.80 8.63
CA SER A 7 8.09 9.22 8.67
C SER A 7 8.27 9.79 10.08
N PRO A 8 9.19 10.76 10.28
CA PRO A 8 9.36 11.43 11.56
C PRO A 8 8.07 12.12 12.05
N GLU A 9 7.25 12.65 11.13
CA GLU A 9 5.99 13.31 11.46
C GLU A 9 4.97 12.30 12.01
N MET A 10 4.90 11.09 11.44
CA MET A 10 4.01 10.03 11.92
C MET A 10 4.46 9.51 13.28
N VAL A 11 5.77 9.36 13.48
CA VAL A 11 6.35 8.99 14.78
C VAL A 11 6.02 10.05 15.84
N ALA A 12 6.22 11.33 15.54
CA ALA A 12 5.89 12.41 16.46
C ALA A 12 4.39 12.44 16.82
N ALA A 13 3.52 12.21 15.82
CA ALA A 13 2.08 12.14 16.04
C ALA A 13 1.67 10.93 16.92
N ALA A 14 2.34 9.78 16.76
CA ALA A 14 2.12 8.60 17.60
C ALA A 14 2.58 8.84 19.04
N GLN A 15 3.77 9.42 19.21
CA GLN A 15 4.33 9.78 20.52
C GLN A 15 3.45 10.78 21.27
N ALA A 16 2.89 11.78 20.57
CA ALA A 16 1.95 12.75 21.14
C ALA A 16 0.65 12.10 21.66
N ARG A 17 0.34 10.86 21.20
CA ARG A 17 -0.79 10.06 21.70
C ARG A 17 -0.38 9.06 22.77
N GLY A 18 0.85 9.13 23.25
CA GLY A 18 1.37 8.27 24.33
C GLY A 18 1.84 6.88 23.85
N LEU A 19 2.09 6.69 22.56
CA LEU A 19 2.66 5.46 22.05
C LEU A 19 4.18 5.51 22.10
N GLU A 20 4.82 4.39 22.41
CA GLU A 20 6.24 4.18 22.22
C GLU A 20 6.47 3.98 20.71
N ALA A 21 6.96 5.03 20.04
CA ALA A 21 7.14 5.03 18.58
C ALA A 21 8.57 5.39 18.21
N HIS A 22 9.09 4.68 17.20
CA HIS A 22 10.47 4.79 16.74
C HIS A 22 10.52 5.12 15.26
N ALA A 23 11.45 5.99 14.88
CA ALA A 23 11.72 6.30 13.48
C ALA A 23 12.71 5.28 12.92
N GLY A 24 12.36 4.64 11.79
CA GLY A 24 13.24 3.69 11.12
C GLY A 24 12.56 2.98 9.96
N ALA A 25 13.38 2.36 9.11
CA ALA A 25 12.88 1.49 8.06
C ALA A 25 12.33 0.20 8.67
N ILE A 26 11.18 -0.25 8.18
CA ILE A 26 10.54 -1.48 8.68
C ILE A 26 11.40 -2.72 8.43
N GLU A 27 12.27 -2.67 7.42
CA GLU A 27 13.23 -3.72 7.07
C GLU A 27 14.27 -3.95 8.17
N ASP A 28 14.59 -2.91 8.95
CA ASP A 28 15.57 -2.97 10.03
C ASP A 28 14.96 -3.49 11.34
N TRP A 29 13.63 -3.50 11.44
CA TRP A 29 12.95 -4.00 12.63
C TRP A 29 12.98 -5.52 12.72
N THR A 30 13.19 -6.02 13.93
CA THR A 30 13.14 -7.45 14.26
C THR A 30 12.25 -7.71 15.46
N PRO A 31 11.44 -8.80 15.43
CA PRO A 31 10.65 -9.17 16.59
C PRO A 31 11.54 -9.48 17.81
N ARG A 32 11.08 -9.12 18.99
CA ARG A 32 11.68 -9.56 20.26
C ARG A 32 11.18 -10.96 20.64
N PRO A 33 11.89 -11.70 21.48
CA PRO A 33 11.46 -13.03 21.92
C PRO A 33 10.08 -13.06 22.63
N ASP A 34 9.63 -11.93 23.14
CA ASP A 34 8.35 -11.73 23.82
C ASP A 34 7.29 -11.06 22.92
N THR A 35 7.52 -10.99 21.61
CA THR A 35 6.56 -10.42 20.65
C THR A 35 5.46 -11.44 20.37
N ASP A 36 4.23 -11.14 20.79
CA ASP A 36 3.06 -11.98 20.53
C ASP A 36 2.34 -11.65 19.24
N VAL A 37 2.37 -10.38 18.82
CA VAL A 37 1.61 -9.90 17.65
C VAL A 37 2.40 -8.85 16.89
N VAL A 38 2.47 -9.01 15.58
CA VAL A 38 2.97 -8.00 14.63
C VAL A 38 1.80 -7.51 13.78
N ILE A 39 1.55 -6.19 13.76
CA ILE A 39 0.48 -5.60 12.94
C ILE A 39 1.07 -4.58 11.97
N SER A 40 0.74 -4.71 10.68
CA SER A 40 1.12 -3.74 9.66
C SER A 40 -0.10 -3.31 8.84
N ASN A 41 -0.35 -2.00 8.78
CA ASN A 41 -1.49 -1.46 8.02
C ASN A 41 -1.01 -0.46 6.98
N ALA A 42 -1.19 -0.82 5.70
CA ALA A 42 -0.85 0.01 4.54
C ALA A 42 0.61 0.53 4.55
N ALA A 43 1.55 -0.31 5.02
CA ALA A 43 2.98 -0.03 5.03
C ALA A 43 3.77 -0.95 4.10
N LEU A 44 3.50 -2.25 4.10
CA LEU A 44 4.30 -3.25 3.37
C LEU A 44 4.32 -3.05 1.85
N GLN A 45 3.30 -2.45 1.25
CA GLN A 45 3.30 -2.11 -0.17
C GLN A 45 4.38 -1.08 -0.56
N TRP A 46 5.03 -0.44 0.39
CA TRP A 46 6.13 0.49 0.16
C TRP A 46 7.49 -0.18 0.19
N VAL A 47 7.55 -1.43 0.63
CA VAL A 47 8.75 -2.23 0.85
C VAL A 47 8.91 -3.25 -0.29
N PRO A 48 9.86 -3.08 -1.20
CA PRO A 48 10.05 -4.02 -2.32
C PRO A 48 10.31 -5.45 -1.87
N SER A 49 11.01 -5.61 -0.74
CA SER A 49 11.37 -6.90 -0.14
C SER A 49 10.37 -7.37 0.93
N HIS A 50 9.11 -6.92 0.89
CA HIS A 50 8.15 -7.25 1.95
C HIS A 50 7.84 -8.76 2.04
N ARG A 51 7.96 -9.51 0.95
CA ARG A 51 7.78 -10.97 0.96
C ARG A 51 8.82 -11.65 1.85
N GLU A 52 10.09 -11.33 1.63
CA GLU A 52 11.22 -11.80 2.43
C GLU A 52 11.10 -11.33 3.87
N LEU A 53 10.61 -10.10 4.06
CA LEU A 53 10.43 -9.50 5.38
C LEU A 53 9.39 -10.27 6.22
N VAL A 54 8.21 -10.57 5.66
CA VAL A 54 7.17 -11.31 6.42
C VAL A 54 7.57 -12.75 6.70
N VAL A 55 8.31 -13.40 5.78
CA VAL A 55 8.89 -14.73 6.01
C VAL A 55 9.94 -14.70 7.12
N ARG A 56 10.82 -13.68 7.12
CA ARG A 56 11.81 -13.47 8.19
C ARG A 56 11.13 -13.29 9.54
N TRP A 57 10.06 -12.49 9.62
CA TRP A 57 9.30 -12.33 10.85
C TRP A 57 8.68 -13.63 11.33
N ALA A 58 8.07 -14.41 10.42
CA ALA A 58 7.52 -15.72 10.74
C ALA A 58 8.57 -16.67 11.35
N GLY A 59 9.81 -16.66 10.83
CA GLY A 59 10.91 -17.46 11.33
C GLY A 59 11.52 -16.98 12.66
N GLN A 60 11.31 -15.71 13.02
CA GLN A 60 11.88 -15.11 14.25
C GLN A 60 10.88 -15.03 15.42
N LEU A 61 9.59 -15.10 15.13
CA LEU A 61 8.53 -15.03 16.13
C LEU A 61 8.39 -16.37 16.86
N PRO A 62 8.01 -16.36 18.15
CA PRO A 62 7.73 -17.59 18.90
C PRO A 62 6.50 -18.31 18.34
N ALA A 63 6.44 -19.62 18.53
CA ALA A 63 5.25 -20.40 18.22
C ALA A 63 4.02 -19.85 18.96
N GLY A 64 2.90 -19.73 18.28
CA GLY A 64 1.68 -19.11 18.79
C GLY A 64 1.54 -17.61 18.51
N ALA A 65 2.62 -16.92 18.14
CA ALA A 65 2.57 -15.50 17.79
C ALA A 65 1.81 -15.26 16.47
N TRP A 66 1.35 -14.04 16.26
CA TRP A 66 0.53 -13.64 15.12
C TRP A 66 1.19 -12.57 14.27
N ILE A 67 1.02 -12.69 12.98
CA ILE A 67 1.32 -11.66 11.99
C ILE A 67 0.01 -11.27 11.34
N ALA A 68 -0.36 -10.00 11.40
CA ALA A 68 -1.55 -9.47 10.75
C ALA A 68 -1.19 -8.24 9.91
N PHE A 69 -1.52 -8.27 8.63
CA PHE A 69 -1.27 -7.10 7.80
C PHE A 69 -2.36 -6.86 6.76
N GLN A 70 -2.45 -5.62 6.33
CA GLN A 70 -3.30 -5.18 5.24
C GLN A 70 -2.49 -4.35 4.26
N VAL A 71 -2.69 -4.60 2.98
CA VAL A 71 -2.11 -3.80 1.89
C VAL A 71 -3.18 -3.39 0.87
N PRO A 72 -3.10 -2.18 0.28
CA PRO A 72 -3.95 -1.83 -0.86
C PRO A 72 -3.57 -2.67 -2.08
N GLY A 73 -4.58 -3.22 -2.76
CA GLY A 73 -4.42 -4.07 -3.94
C GLY A 73 -4.93 -3.41 -5.22
N ASN A 74 -4.75 -2.08 -5.38
CA ASN A 74 -5.37 -1.30 -6.47
C ASN A 74 -4.43 -0.99 -7.64
N PHE A 75 -3.25 -1.59 -7.70
CA PHE A 75 -2.24 -1.24 -8.70
C PHE A 75 -2.65 -1.54 -10.14
N ASP A 76 -3.65 -2.40 -10.33
CA ASP A 76 -4.33 -2.70 -11.60
C ASP A 76 -5.65 -1.95 -11.80
N ALA A 77 -6.02 -1.04 -10.89
CA ALA A 77 -7.26 -0.25 -11.02
C ALA A 77 -7.19 0.72 -12.22
N PRO A 78 -8.33 1.06 -12.83
CA PRO A 78 -8.38 1.99 -13.97
C PRO A 78 -7.70 3.34 -13.70
N SER A 79 -7.77 3.85 -12.46
CA SER A 79 -7.07 5.07 -12.05
C SER A 79 -5.54 4.95 -12.15
N HIS A 80 -4.97 3.82 -11.74
CA HIS A 80 -3.53 3.57 -11.84
C HIS A 80 -3.11 3.36 -13.30
N HIS A 81 -3.95 2.70 -14.11
CA HIS A 81 -3.73 2.61 -15.56
C HIS A 81 -3.74 3.98 -16.22
N ALA A 82 -4.71 4.85 -15.90
CA ALA A 82 -4.78 6.21 -16.42
C ALA A 82 -3.51 7.01 -16.07
N VAL A 83 -3.06 6.94 -14.81
CA VAL A 83 -1.82 7.60 -14.35
C VAL A 83 -0.61 7.14 -15.18
N ARG A 84 -0.40 5.83 -15.31
CA ARG A 84 0.74 5.30 -16.07
C ARG A 84 0.63 5.59 -17.57
N ALA A 85 -0.56 5.52 -18.14
CA ALA A 85 -0.78 5.82 -19.57
C ALA A 85 -0.50 7.28 -19.91
N LEU A 86 -0.94 8.21 -19.06
CA LEU A 86 -0.69 9.63 -19.25
C LEU A 86 0.80 9.97 -19.07
N ALA A 87 1.47 9.38 -18.10
CA ALA A 87 2.89 9.60 -17.86
C ALA A 87 3.81 9.21 -19.03
N ARG A 88 3.33 8.37 -19.95
CA ARG A 88 4.04 7.95 -21.18
C ARG A 88 3.83 8.89 -22.37
N ARG A 89 3.06 9.96 -22.19
CA ARG A 89 2.76 10.95 -23.25
C ARG A 89 3.59 12.21 -23.07
N GLU A 90 3.87 12.90 -24.19
CA GLU A 90 4.41 14.25 -24.12
C GLU A 90 3.38 15.21 -23.48
N PRO A 91 3.82 16.17 -22.69
CA PRO A 91 5.21 16.52 -22.30
C PRO A 91 5.69 15.80 -21.01
N PHE A 92 5.01 14.79 -20.50
CA PHE A 92 5.23 14.16 -19.20
C PHE A 92 6.27 13.05 -19.23
N VAL A 93 6.51 12.44 -20.40
CA VAL A 93 7.34 11.23 -20.53
C VAL A 93 8.78 11.47 -20.05
N GLU A 94 9.39 12.60 -20.37
CA GLU A 94 10.77 12.91 -19.98
C GLU A 94 10.93 13.08 -18.47
N PRO A 95 10.18 13.96 -17.76
CA PRO A 95 10.34 14.12 -16.31
C PRO A 95 9.91 12.89 -15.51
N LEU A 96 9.11 11.98 -16.07
CA LEU A 96 8.61 10.77 -15.40
C LEU A 96 9.28 9.47 -15.88
N ARG A 97 10.31 9.54 -16.75
CA ARG A 97 10.96 8.37 -17.36
C ARG A 97 11.47 7.38 -16.33
N ASP A 98 12.22 7.84 -15.35
CA ASP A 98 12.86 7.02 -14.33
C ASP A 98 12.05 6.92 -13.03
N MET A 99 10.74 7.11 -13.12
CA MET A 99 9.89 6.97 -11.95
C MET A 99 9.73 5.49 -11.58
N PRO A 100 9.97 5.10 -10.32
CA PRO A 100 9.70 3.74 -9.86
C PRO A 100 8.18 3.52 -9.79
N TRP A 101 7.60 3.15 -10.92
CA TRP A 101 6.18 2.87 -10.99
C TRP A 101 5.82 1.66 -10.12
N ARG A 102 4.83 1.83 -9.29
CA ARG A 102 4.18 0.69 -8.67
C ARG A 102 3.24 0.05 -9.69
N ASP A 103 3.50 -1.20 -9.98
CA ASP A 103 2.78 -1.94 -11.00
C ASP A 103 1.97 -3.10 -10.41
N VAL A 104 1.23 -3.76 -11.27
CA VAL A 104 0.61 -5.07 -11.00
C VAL A 104 1.71 -6.01 -10.49
N GLY A 105 1.45 -6.68 -9.35
CA GLY A 105 2.44 -7.53 -8.70
C GLY A 105 3.27 -6.83 -7.59
N GLN A 106 3.03 -5.53 -7.33
CA GLN A 106 3.63 -4.85 -6.17
C GLN A 106 3.19 -5.44 -4.84
N VAL A 107 1.99 -6.01 -4.79
CA VAL A 107 1.46 -6.78 -3.67
C VAL A 107 0.87 -8.08 -4.22
N ASP A 108 0.97 -9.12 -3.44
CA ASP A 108 0.46 -10.43 -3.81
C ASP A 108 -1.06 -10.53 -3.68
N THR A 109 -1.62 -11.52 -4.32
CA THR A 109 -2.99 -11.98 -4.09
C THR A 109 -3.11 -12.69 -2.73
N PRO A 110 -4.33 -12.84 -2.18
CA PRO A 110 -4.53 -13.64 -0.96
C PRO A 110 -3.95 -15.05 -1.03
N VAL A 111 -4.05 -15.70 -2.20
CA VAL A 111 -3.54 -17.07 -2.40
C VAL A 111 -2.01 -17.10 -2.36
N GLU A 112 -1.34 -16.14 -2.98
CA GLU A 112 0.12 -16.03 -2.98
C GLU A 112 0.67 -15.76 -1.57
N TYR A 113 0.06 -14.81 -0.81
CA TYR A 113 0.44 -14.60 0.59
C TYR A 113 0.15 -15.81 1.47
N ALA A 114 -0.98 -16.49 1.26
CA ALA A 114 -1.30 -17.70 2.01
C ALA A 114 -0.27 -18.80 1.75
N GLY A 115 0.12 -19.03 0.50
CA GLY A 115 1.19 -19.97 0.15
C GLY A 115 2.51 -19.61 0.81
N LEU A 116 2.96 -18.36 0.63
CA LEU A 116 4.22 -17.85 1.19
C LEU A 116 4.34 -18.09 2.70
N LEU A 117 3.31 -17.73 3.46
CA LEU A 117 3.35 -17.86 4.93
C LEU A 117 3.05 -19.30 5.42
N THR A 118 2.31 -20.09 4.66
CA THR A 118 2.15 -21.53 4.94
C THR A 118 3.49 -22.25 4.82
N ASP A 119 4.25 -21.97 3.75
CA ASP A 119 5.60 -22.50 3.55
C ASP A 119 6.58 -22.04 4.64
N ALA A 120 6.34 -20.86 5.21
CA ALA A 120 7.09 -20.34 6.36
C ALA A 120 6.62 -20.92 7.73
N GLY A 121 5.74 -21.92 7.75
CA GLY A 121 5.33 -22.61 8.97
C GLY A 121 4.13 -21.98 9.70
N CYS A 122 3.35 -21.12 9.06
CA CYS A 122 2.18 -20.48 9.65
C CYS A 122 0.86 -21.19 9.30
N ALA A 123 -0.14 -21.03 10.16
CA ALA A 123 -1.55 -21.19 9.81
C ALA A 123 -2.06 -19.85 9.29
N VAL A 124 -2.63 -19.80 8.10
CA VAL A 124 -2.94 -18.56 7.41
C VAL A 124 -4.42 -18.46 7.08
N ASP A 125 -4.99 -17.29 7.30
CA ASP A 125 -6.23 -16.82 6.72
C ASP A 125 -5.94 -15.56 5.91
N ALA A 126 -6.30 -15.56 4.62
CA ALA A 126 -6.04 -14.45 3.71
C ALA A 126 -7.26 -14.20 2.83
N TRP A 127 -7.66 -12.93 2.71
CA TRP A 127 -8.82 -12.55 1.92
C TRP A 127 -8.64 -11.16 1.31
N GLU A 128 -9.55 -10.80 0.42
CA GLU A 128 -9.64 -9.44 -0.08
C GLU A 128 -11.03 -8.84 0.16
N THR A 129 -11.07 -7.53 0.31
CA THR A 129 -12.29 -6.76 0.42
C THR A 129 -12.24 -5.58 -0.53
N THR A 130 -13.26 -5.42 -1.34
CA THR A 130 -13.43 -4.22 -2.15
C THR A 130 -14.39 -3.27 -1.44
N TYR A 131 -13.85 -2.15 -0.95
CA TYR A 131 -14.65 -1.04 -0.43
C TYR A 131 -15.13 -0.20 -1.60
N VAL A 132 -16.42 0.08 -1.69
CA VAL A 132 -16.97 0.99 -2.68
C VAL A 132 -17.18 2.35 -2.02
N HIS A 133 -16.23 3.27 -2.21
CA HIS A 133 -16.35 4.63 -1.72
C HIS A 133 -17.32 5.42 -2.60
N GLN A 134 -18.24 6.14 -1.98
CA GLN A 134 -19.15 7.06 -2.63
C GLN A 134 -18.55 8.48 -2.51
N LEU A 135 -17.92 8.93 -3.59
CA LEU A 135 -17.23 10.20 -3.63
C LEU A 135 -18.13 11.31 -4.18
N THR A 136 -17.91 12.54 -3.73
CA THR A 136 -18.61 13.76 -4.19
C THR A 136 -17.61 14.81 -4.60
N GLY A 137 -18.02 15.77 -5.42
CA GLY A 137 -17.17 16.86 -5.93
C GLY A 137 -17.10 16.87 -7.44
N ASP A 138 -16.30 17.81 -7.99
CA ASP A 138 -16.16 17.96 -9.43
C ASP A 138 -15.15 16.97 -10.04
N THR A 139 -14.08 16.67 -9.31
CA THR A 139 -13.01 15.73 -9.71
C THR A 139 -12.71 14.71 -8.61
N PRO A 140 -13.72 13.96 -8.10
CA PRO A 140 -13.62 13.26 -6.82
C PRO A 140 -12.56 12.16 -6.82
N VAL A 141 -12.37 11.46 -7.93
CA VAL A 141 -11.33 10.43 -8.05
C VAL A 141 -9.93 11.06 -8.11
N LEU A 142 -9.77 12.16 -8.86
CA LEU A 142 -8.50 12.88 -8.89
C LEU A 142 -8.11 13.39 -7.50
N ASP A 143 -9.07 13.97 -6.77
CA ASP A 143 -8.84 14.47 -5.42
C ASP A 143 -8.39 13.34 -4.48
N TRP A 144 -9.03 12.18 -4.58
CA TRP A 144 -8.65 10.99 -3.82
C TRP A 144 -7.24 10.51 -4.12
N ILE A 145 -6.89 10.33 -5.41
CA ILE A 145 -5.58 9.77 -5.79
C ILE A 145 -4.44 10.78 -5.69
N THR A 146 -4.73 12.08 -5.58
CA THR A 146 -3.70 13.13 -5.44
C THR A 146 -2.87 12.94 -4.18
N GLY A 147 -3.49 12.53 -3.07
CA GLY A 147 -2.81 12.26 -1.80
C GLY A 147 -2.11 10.88 -1.73
N THR A 148 -2.23 10.06 -2.76
CA THR A 148 -1.71 8.67 -2.77
C THR A 148 -0.90 8.37 -4.04
N ALA A 149 -1.57 7.90 -5.09
CA ALA A 149 -0.92 7.46 -6.33
C ALA A 149 -0.20 8.58 -7.08
N LEU A 150 -0.67 9.83 -6.98
CA LEU A 150 -0.08 10.97 -7.67
C LEU A 150 0.99 11.72 -6.87
N THR A 151 1.24 11.38 -5.61
CA THR A 151 2.25 12.07 -4.77
C THR A 151 3.63 12.07 -5.43
N GLN A 152 4.08 10.94 -5.96
CA GLN A 152 5.38 10.84 -6.63
C GLN A 152 5.40 11.57 -7.98
N VAL A 153 4.32 11.51 -8.75
CA VAL A 153 4.17 12.25 -10.02
C VAL A 153 4.28 13.75 -9.76
N LYS A 154 3.51 14.25 -8.80
CA LYS A 154 3.54 15.67 -8.39
C LYS A 154 4.93 16.13 -7.97
N GLY A 155 5.67 15.29 -7.25
CA GLY A 155 7.03 15.63 -6.77
C GLY A 155 8.08 15.73 -7.87
N ARG A 156 7.80 15.20 -9.07
CA ARG A 156 8.73 15.22 -10.23
C ARG A 156 8.38 16.25 -11.29
N LEU A 157 7.16 16.76 -11.30
CA LEU A 157 6.71 17.74 -12.28
C LEU A 157 6.88 19.17 -11.76
N SER A 158 7.20 20.10 -12.65
CA SER A 158 7.06 21.53 -12.34
C SER A 158 5.60 21.88 -12.04
N ALA A 159 5.36 23.02 -11.38
CA ALA A 159 3.99 23.46 -11.06
C ALA A 159 3.12 23.59 -12.33
N GLU A 160 3.71 24.05 -13.43
CA GLU A 160 3.02 24.17 -14.72
C GLU A 160 2.69 22.82 -15.34
N LEU A 161 3.66 21.90 -15.39
CA LEU A 161 3.44 20.54 -15.93
C LEU A 161 2.48 19.74 -15.03
N TRP A 162 2.52 19.97 -13.72
CA TRP A 162 1.56 19.35 -12.81
C TRP A 162 0.12 19.78 -13.09
N GLU A 163 -0.11 21.07 -13.35
CA GLU A 163 -1.45 21.53 -13.70
C GLU A 163 -1.91 20.99 -15.05
N GLN A 164 -1.03 20.93 -16.06
CA GLN A 164 -1.33 20.29 -17.33
C GLN A 164 -1.66 18.80 -17.15
N TYR A 165 -0.91 18.09 -16.30
CA TYR A 165 -1.14 16.69 -15.98
C TYR A 165 -2.51 16.47 -15.34
N ARG A 166 -2.86 17.33 -14.36
CA ARG A 166 -4.18 17.30 -13.71
C ARG A 166 -5.32 17.49 -14.72
N GLN A 167 -5.19 18.45 -15.60
CA GLN A 167 -6.21 18.71 -16.63
C GLN A 167 -6.33 17.55 -17.61
N ALA A 168 -5.23 16.94 -18.02
CA ALA A 168 -5.21 15.84 -18.96
C ALA A 168 -5.76 14.52 -18.37
N ILE A 169 -5.61 14.28 -17.08
CA ILE A 169 -6.08 13.04 -16.46
C ILE A 169 -7.58 13.06 -16.11
N ILE A 170 -8.19 14.23 -15.91
CA ILE A 170 -9.61 14.37 -15.54
C ILE A 170 -10.54 13.58 -16.49
N PRO A 171 -10.48 13.77 -17.82
CA PRO A 171 -11.37 13.03 -18.72
C PRO A 171 -11.15 11.52 -18.68
N MET A 172 -9.91 11.06 -18.49
CA MET A 172 -9.59 9.63 -18.38
C MET A 172 -10.21 9.01 -17.10
N LEU A 173 -10.18 9.75 -16.01
CA LEU A 173 -10.79 9.32 -14.76
C LEU A 173 -12.32 9.38 -14.82
N ALA A 174 -12.90 10.39 -15.49
CA ALA A 174 -14.33 10.51 -15.67
C ALA A 174 -14.91 9.37 -16.56
N GLU A 175 -14.16 8.93 -17.56
CA GLU A 175 -14.51 7.78 -18.39
C GLU A 175 -14.47 6.48 -17.56
N ALA A 176 -13.42 6.28 -16.77
CA ALA A 176 -13.22 5.07 -15.96
C ALA A 176 -14.18 4.99 -14.75
N TYR A 177 -14.57 6.14 -14.22
CA TYR A 177 -15.44 6.27 -13.04
C TYR A 177 -16.55 7.29 -13.32
N PRO A 178 -17.59 6.89 -14.07
CA PRO A 178 -18.64 7.82 -14.49
C PRO A 178 -19.44 8.34 -13.30
N ARG A 179 -19.81 9.63 -13.41
CA ARG A 179 -20.69 10.29 -12.43
C ARG A 179 -22.11 9.74 -12.54
N ARG A 180 -22.69 9.44 -11.41
CA ARG A 180 -24.06 8.94 -11.29
C ARG A 180 -25.09 10.08 -11.38
N PRO A 181 -26.38 9.76 -11.65
CA PRO A 181 -27.43 10.77 -11.68
C PRO A 181 -27.62 11.56 -10.37
N ASP A 182 -27.26 10.96 -9.23
CA ASP A 182 -27.29 11.61 -7.91
C ASP A 182 -26.07 12.51 -7.64
N GLY A 183 -25.20 12.68 -8.63
CA GLY A 183 -24.00 13.51 -8.53
C GLY A 183 -22.80 12.84 -7.84
N THR A 184 -22.94 11.58 -7.42
CA THR A 184 -21.85 10.82 -6.79
C THR A 184 -21.04 10.04 -7.80
N THR A 185 -19.85 9.59 -7.40
CA THR A 185 -18.98 8.68 -8.17
C THR A 185 -18.59 7.51 -7.28
N PHE A 186 -18.80 6.28 -7.76
CA PHE A 186 -18.31 5.11 -7.06
C PHE A 186 -16.83 4.88 -7.36
N PHE A 187 -16.05 4.70 -6.30
CA PHE A 187 -14.63 4.41 -6.37
C PHE A 187 -14.34 3.09 -5.62
N PRO A 188 -14.28 1.96 -6.34
CA PRO A 188 -13.88 0.69 -5.75
C PRO A 188 -12.42 0.73 -5.30
N PHE A 189 -12.17 0.30 -4.07
CA PHE A 189 -10.84 0.27 -3.47
C PHE A 189 -10.60 -1.11 -2.86
N ARG A 190 -9.79 -1.93 -3.52
CA ARG A 190 -9.45 -3.28 -3.09
C ARG A 190 -8.36 -3.25 -2.03
N ARG A 191 -8.52 -4.05 -1.00
CA ARG A 191 -7.53 -4.31 0.05
C ARG A 191 -7.33 -5.80 0.24
N VAL A 192 -6.10 -6.22 0.40
CA VAL A 192 -5.73 -7.59 0.76
C VAL A 192 -5.41 -7.63 2.24
N PHE A 193 -5.97 -8.60 2.93
CA PHE A 193 -5.79 -8.85 4.35
C PHE A 193 -5.18 -10.22 4.55
N VAL A 194 -4.25 -10.30 5.50
CA VAL A 194 -3.60 -11.55 5.89
C VAL A 194 -3.50 -11.61 7.39
N VAL A 195 -3.89 -12.75 7.96
CA VAL A 195 -3.68 -13.08 9.36
C VAL A 195 -3.03 -14.46 9.42
N ALA A 196 -1.85 -14.52 10.03
CA ALA A 196 -1.07 -15.73 10.10
C ALA A 196 -0.64 -16.02 11.56
N GLN A 197 -0.77 -17.26 11.99
CA GLN A 197 -0.27 -17.71 13.29
C GLN A 197 0.93 -18.64 13.09
N VAL A 198 2.05 -18.32 13.73
CA VAL A 198 3.24 -19.17 13.73
C VAL A 198 2.94 -20.47 14.47
N ARG A 199 3.02 -21.61 13.77
CA ARG A 199 2.73 -22.93 14.36
C ARG A 199 3.98 -23.64 14.88
N TRP A 200 5.11 -23.48 14.17
CA TRP A 200 6.41 -24.03 14.55
C TRP A 200 7.51 -23.08 14.08
N SER A 201 8.54 -22.95 14.89
CA SER A 201 9.76 -22.27 14.45
C SER A 201 10.50 -23.18 13.48
N LEU A 202 10.76 -22.69 12.26
CA LEU A 202 11.69 -23.39 11.37
C LEU A 202 13.07 -23.42 12.07
N PRO A 203 13.79 -24.55 12.09
CA PRO A 203 15.15 -24.57 12.59
C PRO A 203 15.99 -23.59 11.75
N MET A 204 16.64 -22.64 12.42
CA MET A 204 17.60 -21.76 11.75
C MET A 204 18.75 -22.63 11.23
N THR A 205 18.88 -22.72 9.91
CA THR A 205 19.99 -23.37 9.21
C THR A 205 21.17 -22.45 9.08
#